data_2122e86f5d2901d170f768f9fa5221a7
#
_entry.id   2122e86f5d2901d170f768f9fa5221a7
#
_cell.length_a   1.000
_cell.length_b   1.000
_cell.length_c   1.000
_cell.angle_alpha   90.00
_cell.angle_beta   90.00
_cell.angle_gamma   90.00
#
_symmetry.space_group_name_H-M   'P 1'
#
loop_
_entity.id
_entity.type
_entity.pdbx_description
1 polymer ?
#
loop_
_entity_poly.entity_id
_entity_poly.type
_entity_poly.pdbx_seq_one_letter_code
_entity_poly.pdbx_strand_id
1 'polypeptide(L)'
;RHPQADPDTATVFDHAAERVCRLCSRFDECWKERLGETCTVLDRAAPAMMTRGKALREDLAPSFLSRCLHVEGFLTAINHELDDLACRRQARARLRESRTALTRQYEILAAALSRPSPREEETGRFVPELCCRGQSRDGDALSGDQTMSFRCGRRYYVLLCDGMGAGRAAR
;
A
#
# COMPACT_ATOMS: atom_id res chain seq x y z
N ARG A 1 8.53 6.77 -21.20
CA ARG A 1 7.39 5.92 -20.76
C ARG A 1 7.16 4.84 -21.79
N HIS A 2 7.16 3.58 -21.39
CA HIS A 2 6.79 2.43 -22.20
C HIS A 2 5.30 2.50 -22.58
N PRO A 3 4.93 2.59 -23.85
CA PRO A 3 3.53 2.83 -24.25
C PRO A 3 2.60 1.61 -24.11
N GLN A 4 3.12 0.41 -23.84
CA GLN A 4 2.32 -0.83 -23.82
C GLN A 4 2.51 -1.72 -22.58
N ALA A 5 3.40 -1.34 -21.63
CA ALA A 5 3.65 -2.13 -20.42
C ALA A 5 2.66 -1.78 -19.31
N ASP A 6 2.36 -2.76 -18.46
CA ASP A 6 1.74 -2.54 -17.16
C ASP A 6 2.51 -1.41 -16.42
N PRO A 7 1.82 -0.39 -15.87
CA PRO A 7 2.46 0.74 -15.23
C PRO A 7 3.49 0.36 -14.15
N ASP A 8 3.27 -0.76 -13.45
CA ASP A 8 4.23 -1.28 -12.48
C ASP A 8 5.52 -1.77 -13.17
N THR A 9 5.40 -2.40 -14.35
CA THR A 9 6.53 -2.95 -15.11
C THR A 9 7.36 -1.85 -15.76
N ALA A 10 6.71 -0.85 -16.34
CA ALA A 10 7.37 0.32 -16.91
C ALA A 10 8.21 1.03 -15.87
N THR A 11 7.68 1.21 -14.66
CA THR A 11 8.37 1.85 -13.54
C THR A 11 9.66 1.12 -13.14
N VAL A 12 9.66 -0.23 -13.13
CA VAL A 12 10.85 -1.05 -12.82
C VAL A 12 11.99 -0.76 -13.79
N PHE A 13 11.69 -0.76 -15.09
CA PHE A 13 12.72 -0.54 -16.12
C PHE A 13 13.18 0.93 -16.17
N ASP A 14 12.27 1.88 -15.99
CA ASP A 14 12.60 3.30 -15.93
C ASP A 14 13.57 3.60 -14.78
N HIS A 15 13.30 3.09 -13.57
CA HIS A 15 14.19 3.28 -12.42
C HIS A 15 15.54 2.58 -12.59
N ALA A 16 15.56 1.36 -13.14
CA ALA A 16 16.81 0.67 -13.42
C ALA A 16 17.64 1.43 -14.47
N ALA A 17 17.01 1.97 -15.49
CA ALA A 17 17.68 2.80 -16.50
C ALA A 17 18.23 4.10 -15.91
N GLU A 18 17.49 4.77 -15.06
CA GLU A 18 17.97 5.98 -14.38
C GLU A 18 19.21 5.70 -13.52
N ARG A 19 19.23 4.57 -12.81
CA ARG A 19 20.36 4.22 -11.93
C ARG A 19 21.64 3.86 -12.70
N VAL A 20 21.53 3.14 -13.81
CA VAL A 20 22.67 2.54 -14.49
C VAL A 20 22.94 3.18 -15.85
N CYS A 21 21.88 3.37 -16.66
CA CYS A 21 22.07 3.79 -18.04
C CYS A 21 22.32 5.28 -18.18
N ARG A 22 21.83 6.13 -17.26
CA ARG A 22 21.96 7.58 -17.34
C ARG A 22 23.40 8.08 -17.42
N LEU A 23 24.34 7.35 -16.79
CA LEU A 23 25.77 7.65 -16.80
C LEU A 23 26.55 6.85 -17.86
N CYS A 24 25.85 6.03 -18.65
CA CYS A 24 26.47 5.22 -19.69
C CYS A 24 26.76 6.06 -20.95
N SER A 25 27.95 5.89 -21.53
CA SER A 25 28.33 6.57 -22.78
C SER A 25 27.44 6.23 -23.97
N ARG A 26 26.70 5.12 -23.92
CA ARG A 26 25.73 4.71 -24.95
C ARG A 26 24.27 5.01 -24.57
N PHE A 27 24.06 5.90 -23.62
CA PHE A 27 22.70 6.23 -23.20
C PHE A 27 21.85 6.74 -24.36
N ASP A 28 22.35 7.68 -25.12
CA ASP A 28 21.62 8.30 -26.24
C ASP A 28 21.30 7.29 -27.35
N GLU A 29 22.23 6.41 -27.67
CA GLU A 29 22.02 5.31 -28.62
C GLU A 29 20.88 4.40 -28.17
N CYS A 30 20.88 3.96 -26.90
CA CYS A 30 19.93 3.00 -26.37
C CYS A 30 18.55 3.60 -26.07
N TRP A 31 18.51 4.80 -25.51
CA TRP A 31 17.30 5.40 -24.92
C TRP A 31 16.73 6.58 -25.70
N LYS A 32 17.38 6.99 -26.81
CA LYS A 32 16.87 7.99 -27.74
C LYS A 32 16.77 7.42 -29.16
N GLU A 33 17.90 7.03 -29.75
CA GLU A 33 17.93 6.60 -31.14
C GLU A 33 17.26 5.24 -31.36
N ARG A 34 17.50 4.28 -30.45
CA ARG A 34 16.95 2.92 -30.50
C ARG A 34 15.96 2.62 -29.38
N LEU A 35 15.23 3.62 -28.93
CA LEU A 35 14.27 3.46 -27.85
C LEU A 35 13.25 2.38 -28.13
N GLY A 36 12.69 2.33 -29.33
CA GLY A 36 11.70 1.30 -29.73
C GLY A 36 12.22 -0.12 -29.66
N GLU A 37 13.47 -0.36 -30.07
CA GLU A 37 14.11 -1.67 -29.95
C GLU A 37 14.36 -2.04 -28.47
N THR A 38 14.85 -1.09 -27.69
CA THR A 38 15.12 -1.28 -26.27
C THR A 38 13.82 -1.62 -25.54
N CYS A 39 12.76 -0.85 -25.75
CA CYS A 39 11.45 -1.11 -25.19
C CYS A 39 10.91 -2.48 -25.59
N THR A 40 10.99 -2.84 -26.86
CA THR A 40 10.51 -4.16 -27.35
C THR A 40 11.22 -5.32 -26.67
N VAL A 41 12.53 -5.22 -26.44
CA VAL A 41 13.29 -6.27 -25.73
C VAL A 41 12.85 -6.38 -24.28
N LEU A 42 12.70 -5.26 -23.60
CA LEU A 42 12.29 -5.23 -22.19
C LEU A 42 10.83 -5.69 -22.02
N ASP A 43 9.93 -5.28 -22.90
CA ASP A 43 8.53 -5.71 -22.88
C ASP A 43 8.38 -7.22 -23.08
N ARG A 44 9.21 -7.83 -23.96
CA ARG A 44 9.24 -9.28 -24.14
C ARG A 44 9.80 -10.03 -22.93
N ALA A 45 10.79 -9.46 -22.25
CA ALA A 45 11.41 -10.05 -21.07
C ALA A 45 10.56 -9.90 -19.81
N ALA A 46 9.77 -8.83 -19.73
CA ALA A 46 8.99 -8.45 -18.57
C ALA A 46 8.12 -9.57 -17.98
N PRO A 47 7.30 -10.32 -18.73
CA PRO A 47 6.43 -11.35 -18.16
C PRO A 47 7.22 -12.44 -17.42
N ALA A 48 8.35 -12.88 -17.97
CA ALA A 48 9.21 -13.90 -17.34
C ALA A 48 9.84 -13.36 -16.06
N MET A 49 10.39 -12.15 -16.10
CA MET A 49 10.99 -11.47 -14.95
C MET A 49 9.98 -11.25 -13.83
N MET A 50 8.79 -10.75 -14.16
CA MET A 50 7.72 -10.45 -13.20
C MET A 50 7.15 -11.72 -12.56
N THR A 51 7.01 -12.82 -13.32
CA THR A 51 6.50 -14.09 -12.80
C THR A 51 7.50 -14.75 -11.87
N ARG A 52 8.77 -14.70 -12.24
CA ARG A 52 9.87 -15.29 -11.45
C ARG A 52 10.29 -14.41 -10.27
N GLY A 53 10.00 -13.11 -10.34
CA GLY A 53 10.49 -12.11 -9.38
C GLY A 53 11.97 -11.82 -9.52
N LYS A 54 12.60 -12.21 -10.62
CA LYS A 54 14.04 -12.06 -10.87
C LYS A 54 14.34 -11.91 -12.35
N ALA A 55 15.21 -10.97 -12.69
CA ALA A 55 15.75 -10.78 -14.02
C ALA A 55 17.04 -11.57 -14.19
N LEU A 56 17.13 -12.30 -15.29
CA LEU A 56 18.30 -13.09 -15.65
C LEU A 56 18.84 -12.61 -17.02
N ARG A 57 20.13 -12.89 -17.27
CA ARG A 57 20.78 -12.52 -18.53
C ARG A 57 20.11 -13.13 -19.76
N GLU A 58 19.60 -14.35 -19.62
CA GLU A 58 18.88 -15.10 -20.65
C GLU A 58 17.52 -14.51 -21.05
N ASP A 59 16.94 -13.65 -20.21
CA ASP A 59 15.69 -12.95 -20.51
C ASP A 59 15.88 -11.86 -21.56
N LEU A 60 17.11 -11.37 -21.70
CA LEU A 60 17.44 -10.28 -22.61
C LEU A 60 17.90 -10.80 -23.98
N ALA A 61 17.40 -10.18 -25.03
CA ALA A 61 17.77 -10.56 -26.40
C ALA A 61 19.29 -10.37 -26.66
N PRO A 62 19.92 -11.28 -27.47
CA PRO A 62 21.33 -11.16 -27.81
C PRO A 62 21.72 -9.82 -28.43
N SER A 63 20.83 -9.20 -29.20
CA SER A 63 21.02 -7.87 -29.79
C SER A 63 21.16 -6.77 -28.73
N PHE A 64 20.43 -6.89 -27.60
CA PHE A 64 20.57 -5.97 -26.49
C PHE A 64 21.86 -6.24 -25.70
N LEU A 65 22.15 -7.51 -25.43
CA LEU A 65 23.36 -7.92 -24.69
C LEU A 65 24.65 -7.50 -25.39
N SER A 66 24.70 -7.55 -26.71
CA SER A 66 25.90 -7.19 -27.50
C SER A 66 26.19 -5.68 -27.47
N ARG A 67 25.18 -4.84 -27.28
CA ARG A 67 25.36 -3.39 -27.25
C ARG A 67 25.43 -2.80 -25.82
N CYS A 68 24.87 -3.49 -24.84
CA CYS A 68 24.83 -2.99 -23.46
C CYS A 68 26.21 -3.13 -22.78
N LEU A 69 26.80 -2.03 -22.35
CA LEU A 69 28.09 -2.02 -21.66
C LEU A 69 27.99 -2.46 -20.19
N HIS A 70 26.82 -2.32 -19.59
CA HIS A 70 26.62 -2.51 -18.16
C HIS A 70 25.50 -3.53 -17.85
N VAL A 71 25.50 -4.66 -18.59
CA VAL A 71 24.46 -5.70 -18.47
C VAL A 71 24.25 -6.15 -17.04
N GLU A 72 25.32 -6.51 -16.31
CA GLU A 72 25.22 -7.01 -14.94
C GLU A 72 24.71 -5.93 -13.97
N GLY A 73 25.17 -4.69 -14.11
CA GLY A 73 24.67 -3.57 -13.33
C GLY A 73 23.19 -3.30 -13.60
N PHE A 74 22.77 -3.38 -14.85
CA PHE A 74 21.39 -3.19 -15.25
C PHE A 74 20.47 -4.30 -14.71
N LEU A 75 20.88 -5.56 -14.80
CA LEU A 75 20.18 -6.71 -14.22
C LEU A 75 20.09 -6.59 -12.69
N THR A 76 21.15 -6.17 -12.03
CA THR A 76 21.15 -5.93 -10.57
C THR A 76 20.16 -4.82 -10.20
N ALA A 77 20.10 -3.74 -10.97
CA ALA A 77 19.16 -2.65 -10.74
C ALA A 77 17.71 -3.11 -10.95
N ILE A 78 17.43 -3.88 -12.02
CA ILE A 78 16.11 -4.47 -12.24
C ILE A 78 15.70 -5.38 -11.06
N ASN A 79 16.60 -6.26 -10.60
CA ASN A 79 16.32 -7.17 -9.49
C ASN A 79 15.98 -6.40 -8.20
N HIS A 80 16.70 -5.33 -7.91
CA HIS A 80 16.38 -4.46 -6.77
C HIS A 80 14.97 -3.86 -6.90
N GLU A 81 14.60 -3.35 -8.08
CA GLU A 81 13.26 -2.79 -8.29
C GLU A 81 12.15 -3.87 -8.23
N LEU A 82 12.43 -5.11 -8.67
CA LEU A 82 11.51 -6.23 -8.54
C LEU A 82 11.27 -6.61 -7.07
N ASP A 83 12.32 -6.63 -6.25
CA ASP A 83 12.22 -6.88 -4.81
C ASP A 83 11.40 -5.79 -4.11
N ASP A 84 11.66 -4.51 -4.44
CA ASP A 84 10.90 -3.38 -3.92
C ASP A 84 9.41 -3.45 -4.34
N LEU A 85 9.14 -3.86 -5.57
CA LEU A 85 7.77 -4.05 -6.06
C LEU A 85 7.07 -5.17 -5.31
N ALA A 86 7.75 -6.30 -5.07
CA ALA A 86 7.22 -7.41 -4.29
C ALA A 86 6.88 -6.99 -2.86
N CYS A 87 7.77 -6.25 -2.18
CA CYS A 87 7.54 -5.69 -0.86
C CYS A 87 6.33 -4.75 -0.83
N ARG A 88 6.22 -3.84 -1.80
CA ARG A 88 5.06 -2.93 -1.92
C ARG A 88 3.75 -3.68 -2.15
N ARG A 89 3.74 -4.71 -3.00
CA ARG A 89 2.56 -5.55 -3.25
C ARG A 89 2.15 -6.30 -1.99
N GLN A 90 3.09 -6.88 -1.26
CA GLN A 90 2.82 -7.58 0.00
C GLN A 90 2.27 -6.63 1.07
N ALA A 91 2.85 -5.43 1.23
CA ALA A 91 2.36 -4.43 2.17
C ALA A 91 0.93 -3.98 1.83
N ARG A 92 0.63 -3.75 0.54
CA ARG A 92 -0.73 -3.43 0.09
C ARG A 92 -1.73 -4.56 0.33
N ALA A 93 -1.31 -5.82 0.14
CA ALA A 93 -2.16 -6.98 0.43
C ALA A 93 -2.51 -7.06 1.93
N ARG A 94 -1.51 -6.96 2.81
CA ARG A 94 -1.71 -6.94 4.26
C ARG A 94 -2.63 -5.80 4.71
N LEU A 95 -2.47 -4.61 4.12
CA LEU A 95 -3.34 -3.47 4.43
C LEU A 95 -4.79 -3.72 4.01
N ARG A 96 -5.01 -4.36 2.86
CA ARG A 96 -6.36 -4.75 2.41
C ARG A 96 -6.98 -5.79 3.34
N GLU A 97 -6.23 -6.82 3.74
CA GLU A 97 -6.67 -7.84 4.68
C GLU A 97 -7.05 -7.23 6.03
N SER A 98 -6.22 -6.34 6.57
CA SER A 98 -6.49 -5.61 7.81
C SER A 98 -7.76 -4.77 7.71
N ARG A 99 -7.95 -4.03 6.61
CA ARG A 99 -9.18 -3.25 6.38
C ARG A 99 -10.41 -4.14 6.31
N THR A 100 -10.33 -5.27 5.61
CA THR A 100 -11.45 -6.23 5.50
C THR A 100 -11.80 -6.81 6.87
N ALA A 101 -10.80 -7.16 7.67
CA ALA A 101 -11.01 -7.66 9.03
C ALA A 101 -11.70 -6.63 9.92
N LEU A 102 -11.24 -5.37 9.87
CA LEU A 102 -11.88 -4.26 10.60
C LEU A 102 -13.32 -4.03 10.16
N THR A 103 -13.58 -3.97 8.86
CA THR A 103 -14.95 -3.82 8.33
C THR A 103 -15.86 -4.91 8.86
N ARG A 104 -15.40 -6.16 8.84
CA ARG A 104 -16.17 -7.28 9.38
C ARG A 104 -16.45 -7.15 10.88
N GLN A 105 -15.47 -6.65 11.66
CA GLN A 105 -15.69 -6.38 13.09
C GLN A 105 -16.75 -5.30 13.30
N TYR A 106 -16.72 -4.22 12.54
CA TYR A 106 -17.74 -3.18 12.59
C TYR A 106 -19.13 -3.70 12.20
N GLU A 107 -19.23 -4.56 11.19
CA GLU A 107 -20.51 -5.18 10.81
C GLU A 107 -21.09 -6.06 11.94
N ILE A 108 -20.24 -6.85 12.60
CA ILE A 108 -20.64 -7.66 13.75
C ILE A 108 -21.14 -6.79 14.90
N LEU A 109 -20.42 -5.71 15.22
CA LEU A 109 -20.82 -4.76 16.24
C LEU A 109 -22.14 -4.07 15.89
N ALA A 110 -22.28 -3.58 14.66
CA ALA A 110 -23.51 -2.97 14.18
C ALA A 110 -24.70 -3.91 14.27
N ALA A 111 -24.52 -5.18 13.86
CA ALA A 111 -25.55 -6.21 13.97
C ALA A 111 -25.94 -6.51 15.44
N ALA A 112 -24.94 -6.55 16.34
CA ALA A 112 -25.18 -6.75 17.77
C ALA A 112 -25.94 -5.57 18.39
N LEU A 113 -25.63 -4.34 17.98
CA LEU A 113 -26.30 -3.13 18.44
C LEU A 113 -27.72 -3.00 17.89
N SER A 114 -27.97 -3.51 16.67
CA SER A 114 -29.27 -3.46 16.01
C SER A 114 -30.25 -4.52 16.49
N ARG A 115 -29.81 -5.53 17.27
CA ARG A 115 -30.70 -6.54 17.82
C ARG A 115 -31.62 -5.92 18.86
N PRO A 116 -32.98 -6.03 18.71
CA PRO A 116 -33.88 -5.61 19.76
C PRO A 116 -33.59 -6.41 21.03
N SER A 117 -33.43 -5.71 22.14
CA SER A 117 -33.26 -6.35 23.45
C SER A 117 -34.48 -7.21 23.76
N PRO A 118 -34.30 -8.46 24.29
CA PRO A 118 -35.39 -9.18 24.92
C PRO A 118 -36.02 -8.25 25.95
N ARG A 119 -37.39 -8.26 26.05
CA ARG A 119 -38.16 -7.50 27.03
C ARG A 119 -37.56 -7.76 28.42
N GLU A 120 -36.75 -6.85 28.89
CA GLU A 120 -36.46 -6.76 30.32
C GLU A 120 -37.55 -5.98 30.98
N GLU A 121 -38.18 -6.57 31.96
CA GLU A 121 -39.21 -5.99 32.81
C GLU A 121 -38.69 -4.70 33.46
N GLU A 122 -39.60 -3.76 33.64
CA GLU A 122 -39.40 -2.41 34.17
C GLU A 122 -38.79 -2.43 35.57
N THR A 123 -37.48 -2.33 35.68
CA THR A 123 -36.82 -1.99 36.93
C THR A 123 -36.02 -0.70 36.76
N GLY A 124 -36.50 0.34 37.41
CA GLY A 124 -35.80 1.57 37.73
C GLY A 124 -35.29 2.40 36.50
N ARG A 125 -35.74 3.65 36.40
CA ARG A 125 -35.19 4.63 35.45
C ARG A 125 -33.81 5.09 35.93
N PHE A 126 -32.75 4.42 35.52
CA PHE A 126 -31.42 4.96 35.67
C PHE A 126 -31.13 5.94 34.53
N VAL A 127 -30.69 7.14 34.90
CA VAL A 127 -30.15 8.12 33.94
C VAL A 127 -28.63 8.15 34.15
N PRO A 128 -27.84 7.60 33.24
CA PRO A 128 -26.38 7.62 33.36
C PRO A 128 -25.89 9.06 33.14
N GLU A 129 -25.06 9.54 34.03
CA GLU A 129 -24.30 10.76 33.86
C GLU A 129 -22.86 10.39 33.42
N LEU A 130 -22.46 10.93 32.28
CA LEU A 130 -21.18 10.62 31.68
C LEU A 130 -20.28 11.85 31.69
N CYS A 131 -19.11 11.75 32.32
CA CYS A 131 -18.07 12.76 32.26
C CYS A 131 -16.87 12.19 31.47
N CYS A 132 -16.56 12.80 30.32
CA CYS A 132 -15.41 12.42 29.51
C CYS A 132 -14.34 13.51 29.61
N ARG A 133 -13.10 13.11 29.95
CA ARG A 133 -11.93 13.98 29.90
C ARG A 133 -10.88 13.35 28.98
N GLY A 134 -10.39 14.12 28.03
CA GLY A 134 -9.27 13.75 27.18
C GLY A 134 -8.10 14.71 27.40
N GLN A 135 -6.88 14.20 27.42
CA GLN A 135 -5.67 15.00 27.48
C GLN A 135 -4.71 14.51 26.39
N SER A 136 -4.21 15.40 25.56
CA SER A 136 -3.20 15.06 24.59
C SER A 136 -1.84 14.84 25.26
N ARG A 137 -1.06 13.91 24.72
CA ARG A 137 0.22 13.49 25.32
C ARG A 137 1.30 14.58 25.28
N ASP A 138 1.33 15.40 24.26
CA ASP A 138 2.40 16.35 23.99
C ASP A 138 1.95 17.84 24.04
N GLY A 139 0.81 18.13 24.67
CA GLY A 139 0.28 19.50 24.74
C GLY A 139 -0.35 19.99 23.43
N ASP A 140 -0.47 19.12 22.43
CA ASP A 140 -1.20 19.41 21.20
C ASP A 140 -2.69 19.66 21.49
N ALA A 141 -3.29 20.59 20.78
CA ALA A 141 -4.71 20.95 20.93
C ALA A 141 -5.67 19.79 20.54
N LEU A 142 -5.18 18.71 19.96
CA LEU A 142 -5.97 17.57 19.47
C LEU A 142 -5.40 16.25 19.97
N SER A 143 -6.20 15.52 20.76
CA SER A 143 -5.93 14.11 21.07
C SER A 143 -6.38 13.24 19.88
N GLY A 144 -5.62 12.17 19.59
CA GLY A 144 -6.02 11.11 18.65
C GLY A 144 -7.20 10.29 19.17
N ASP A 145 -7.41 10.29 20.50
CA ASP A 145 -8.47 9.54 21.15
C ASP A 145 -9.82 10.23 20.96
N GLN A 146 -10.84 9.45 20.69
CA GLN A 146 -12.21 9.93 20.62
C GLN A 146 -13.14 9.20 21.56
N THR A 147 -14.04 9.96 22.17
CA THR A 147 -15.11 9.41 22.99
C THR A 147 -16.44 9.80 22.38
N MET A 148 -17.35 8.85 22.25
CA MET A 148 -18.71 9.06 21.81
C MET A 148 -19.67 8.37 22.76
N SER A 149 -20.79 9.01 23.08
CA SER A 149 -21.88 8.37 23.79
C SER A 149 -23.21 8.66 23.11
N PHE A 150 -24.07 7.67 23.04
CA PHE A 150 -25.39 7.81 22.47
C PHE A 150 -26.37 6.84 23.10
N ARG A 151 -27.67 7.17 23.01
CA ARG A 151 -28.75 6.31 23.45
C ARG A 151 -29.45 5.69 22.24
N CYS A 152 -29.63 4.37 22.29
CA CYS A 152 -30.40 3.65 21.28
C CYS A 152 -31.47 2.82 22.01
N GLY A 153 -32.74 3.20 21.90
CA GLY A 153 -33.82 2.60 22.65
C GLY A 153 -33.65 2.79 24.16
N ARG A 154 -33.57 1.70 24.90
CA ARG A 154 -33.38 1.68 26.37
C ARG A 154 -31.89 1.51 26.77
N ARG A 155 -30.97 1.43 25.82
CA ARG A 155 -29.52 1.22 26.10
C ARG A 155 -28.75 2.50 25.90
N TYR A 156 -27.76 2.68 26.76
CA TYR A 156 -26.73 3.72 26.65
C TYR A 156 -25.43 3.05 26.16
N TYR A 157 -24.83 3.63 25.13
CA TYR A 157 -23.58 3.18 24.56
C TYR A 157 -22.52 4.23 24.79
N VAL A 158 -21.35 3.76 25.22
CA VAL A 158 -20.14 4.57 25.36
C VAL A 158 -19.06 3.91 24.54
N LEU A 159 -18.51 4.64 23.58
CA LEU A 159 -17.42 4.22 22.75
C LEU A 159 -16.17 5.02 23.10
N LEU A 160 -15.09 4.34 23.32
CA LEU A 160 -13.76 4.89 23.50
C LEU A 160 -12.90 4.38 22.33
N CYS A 161 -12.39 5.29 21.53
CA CYS A 161 -11.50 4.98 20.41
C CYS A 161 -10.13 5.57 20.74
N ASP A 162 -9.13 4.71 20.81
CA ASP A 162 -7.72 5.08 20.94
C ASP A 162 -7.11 5.23 19.54
N GLY A 163 -6.66 6.43 19.21
CA GLY A 163 -6.06 6.75 17.93
C GLY A 163 -4.56 6.46 17.93
N MET A 164 -4.09 5.61 17.00
CA MET A 164 -2.66 5.36 16.82
C MET A 164 -1.98 6.53 16.13
N GLY A 165 -1.13 7.27 16.86
CA GLY A 165 -0.37 8.39 16.34
C GLY A 165 -0.68 9.71 17.05
N ALA A 166 -0.25 10.82 16.44
CA ALA A 166 -0.46 12.17 16.95
C ALA A 166 -1.10 13.08 15.91
N GLY A 167 -1.84 14.09 16.36
CA GLY A 167 -2.45 15.13 15.54
C GLY A 167 -3.62 14.67 14.67
N ARG A 168 -3.91 15.43 13.59
CA ARG A 168 -5.08 15.20 12.72
C ARG A 168 -5.10 13.84 12.00
N ALA A 169 -3.95 13.23 11.80
CA ALA A 169 -3.85 11.94 11.10
C ALA A 169 -4.27 10.74 11.98
N ALA A 170 -4.28 10.91 13.32
CA ALA A 170 -4.69 9.89 14.27
C ALA A 170 -6.19 9.93 14.60
N ARG A 171 -6.90 10.96 14.17
CA ARG A 171 -8.32 11.18 14.38
C ARG A 171 -9.13 10.84 13.13
#